data_ec4bb574701d778b63710510c52af7ee
#
_entry.id   ec4bb574701d778b63710510c52af7ee
#
_cell.length_a   1.000
_cell.length_b   1.000
_cell.length_c   1.000
_cell.angle_alpha   90.00
_cell.angle_beta   90.00
_cell.angle_gamma   90.00
#
_symmetry.space_group_name_H-M   'P 1'
#
loop_
_entity.id
_entity.type
_entity.pdbx_description
1 polymer ?
#
loop_
_entity_poly.entity_id
_entity_poly.type
_entity_poly.pdbx_seq_one_letter_code
_entity_poly.pdbx_strand_id
1 'polypeptide(L)'
;MLHKDYAHMAKWLSTKEVLEFFGDVNAPFTIEQVKTKYEPRVNREVLVFPYIVELNETPAGFMQQYKISKEKQEEFGYPSPCSVYGIDQFIGEPELFNQGLGTIMVTNFIGYLFRTTDAEIIIVDPEVTNVRAIRCYEKCGFRKVKKVNEKTNWLMDFNSGRMKNL
;
A
#
# COMPACT_ATOMS: atom_id res chain seq x y z
N MET A 1 -6.21 5.04 10.64
CA MET A 1 -5.37 4.50 11.75
C MET A 1 -5.31 5.52 12.87
N LEU A 2 -5.33 5.07 14.12
CA LEU A 2 -5.29 5.87 15.34
C LEU A 2 -4.23 5.27 16.29
N HIS A 3 -3.89 5.97 17.38
CA HIS A 3 -2.92 5.47 18.38
C HIS A 3 -3.31 4.11 19.00
N LYS A 4 -4.63 3.84 19.15
CA LYS A 4 -5.14 2.56 19.66
C LYS A 4 -4.77 1.36 18.77
N ASP A 5 -4.44 1.61 17.51
CA ASP A 5 -4.18 0.55 16.52
C ASP A 5 -2.74 0.06 16.53
N TYR A 6 -1.84 0.70 17.29
CA TYR A 6 -0.41 0.31 17.33
C TYR A 6 -0.19 -1.13 17.79
N ALA A 7 -1.04 -1.65 18.68
CA ALA A 7 -0.96 -3.04 19.11
C ALA A 7 -1.23 -4.03 17.96
N HIS A 8 -2.23 -3.74 17.11
CA HIS A 8 -2.50 -4.54 15.92
C HIS A 8 -1.33 -4.46 14.93
N MET A 9 -0.79 -3.25 14.68
CA MET A 9 0.36 -3.07 13.82
C MET A 9 1.60 -3.82 14.32
N ALA A 10 1.86 -3.81 15.64
CA ALA A 10 2.98 -4.55 16.22
C ALA A 10 2.80 -6.07 16.07
N LYS A 11 1.58 -6.60 16.33
CA LYS A 11 1.24 -7.99 16.07
C LYS A 11 1.52 -8.35 14.60
N TRP A 12 0.98 -7.60 13.67
CA TRP A 12 1.12 -7.89 12.24
C TRP A 12 2.55 -7.76 11.73
N LEU A 13 3.27 -6.71 12.14
CA LEU A 13 4.68 -6.49 11.76
C LEU A 13 5.69 -7.33 12.59
N SER A 14 5.20 -8.28 13.37
CA SER A 14 5.97 -9.38 13.96
C SER A 14 5.52 -10.76 13.47
N THR A 15 4.50 -10.82 12.60
CA THR A 15 4.00 -12.05 12.00
C THR A 15 4.84 -12.39 10.77
N LYS A 16 5.44 -13.59 10.73
CA LYS A 16 6.38 -14.01 9.68
C LYS A 16 5.77 -13.90 8.28
N GLU A 17 4.55 -14.36 8.09
CA GLU A 17 3.83 -14.39 6.83
C GLU A 17 3.53 -12.98 6.29
N VAL A 18 3.43 -11.98 7.17
CA VAL A 18 3.29 -10.57 6.78
C VAL A 18 4.65 -9.99 6.42
N LEU A 19 5.67 -10.26 7.24
CA LEU A 19 7.03 -9.74 7.06
C LEU A 19 7.72 -10.31 5.81
N GLU A 20 7.32 -11.47 5.32
CA GLU A 20 7.85 -12.07 4.09
C GLU A 20 7.76 -11.12 2.88
N PHE A 21 6.74 -10.24 2.85
CA PHE A 21 6.51 -9.31 1.75
C PHE A 21 6.33 -7.84 2.18
N PHE A 22 6.35 -7.56 3.49
CA PHE A 22 6.17 -6.20 4.00
C PHE A 22 7.11 -5.90 5.17
N GLY A 23 8.39 -6.16 4.98
CA GLY A 23 9.41 -5.92 6.00
C GLY A 23 10.58 -6.87 5.89
N ASP A 24 11.16 -7.19 7.04
CA ASP A 24 12.24 -8.18 7.17
C ASP A 24 11.84 -9.20 8.24
N VAL A 25 11.76 -10.47 7.84
CA VAL A 25 11.42 -11.58 8.75
C VAL A 25 12.42 -11.75 9.90
N ASN A 26 13.64 -11.23 9.73
CA ASN A 26 14.70 -11.26 10.76
C ASN A 26 14.68 -10.03 11.67
N ALA A 27 13.83 -9.03 11.37
CA ALA A 27 13.73 -7.79 12.13
C ALA A 27 12.26 -7.45 12.44
N PRO A 28 11.54 -8.29 13.23
CA PRO A 28 10.16 -8.02 13.62
C PRO A 28 10.07 -6.73 14.43
N PHE A 29 8.99 -5.98 14.21
CA PHE A 29 8.80 -4.69 14.89
C PHE A 29 8.34 -4.89 16.33
N THR A 30 8.96 -4.18 17.25
CA THR A 30 8.41 -3.95 18.59
C THR A 30 7.31 -2.88 18.53
N ILE A 31 6.52 -2.77 19.61
CA ILE A 31 5.51 -1.71 19.75
C ILE A 31 6.12 -0.31 19.71
N GLU A 32 7.32 -0.14 20.27
CA GLU A 32 8.07 1.13 20.27
C GLU A 32 8.51 1.50 18.86
N GLN A 33 8.99 0.55 18.07
CA GLN A 33 9.35 0.76 16.68
C GLN A 33 8.12 1.10 15.83
N VAL A 34 6.97 0.47 16.08
CA VAL A 34 5.70 0.83 15.44
C VAL A 34 5.32 2.28 15.77
N LYS A 35 5.38 2.67 17.05
CA LYS A 35 5.11 4.06 17.46
C LYS A 35 6.05 5.02 16.74
N THR A 36 7.34 4.82 16.83
CA THR A 36 8.34 5.68 16.17
C THR A 36 8.08 5.86 14.68
N LYS A 37 7.70 4.78 13.98
CA LYS A 37 7.45 4.81 12.53
C LYS A 37 6.12 5.44 12.16
N TYR A 38 5.05 5.18 12.91
CA TYR A 38 3.69 5.52 12.51
C TYR A 38 3.11 6.74 13.22
N GLU A 39 3.62 7.13 14.39
CA GLU A 39 3.15 8.30 15.14
C GLU A 39 3.19 9.60 14.31
N PRO A 40 4.30 9.93 13.61
CA PRO A 40 4.32 11.13 12.75
C PRO A 40 3.26 11.10 11.64
N ARG A 41 2.90 9.89 11.15
CA ARG A 41 1.86 9.69 10.14
C ARG A 41 0.47 9.86 10.72
N VAL A 42 0.23 9.31 11.92
CA VAL A 42 -1.05 9.42 12.64
C VAL A 42 -1.31 10.87 13.06
N ASN A 43 -0.27 11.56 13.52
CA ASN A 43 -0.32 12.97 13.91
C ASN A 43 -0.34 13.95 12.73
N ARG A 44 -0.22 13.42 11.48
CA ARG A 44 -0.15 14.24 10.26
C ARG A 44 1.05 15.20 10.19
N GLU A 45 2.14 14.84 10.82
CA GLU A 45 3.42 15.56 10.76
C GLU A 45 4.15 15.31 9.44
N VAL A 46 3.78 14.23 8.75
CA VAL A 46 4.28 13.86 7.41
C VAL A 46 3.10 13.54 6.48
N LEU A 47 3.30 13.74 5.17
CA LEU A 47 2.27 13.53 4.15
C LEU A 47 2.15 12.06 3.71
N VAL A 48 2.11 11.17 4.69
CA VAL A 48 1.82 9.74 4.54
C VAL A 48 0.63 9.43 5.44
N PHE A 49 -0.44 8.93 4.86
CA PHE A 49 -1.71 8.73 5.57
C PHE A 49 -1.99 7.24 5.77
N PRO A 50 -1.89 6.73 7.01
CA PRO A 50 -2.12 5.33 7.33
C PRO A 50 -3.59 5.05 7.65
N TYR A 51 -4.08 3.88 7.24
CA TYR A 51 -5.44 3.39 7.47
C TYR A 51 -5.41 1.96 8.03
N ILE A 52 -6.34 1.64 8.93
CA ILE A 52 -6.66 0.27 9.29
C ILE A 52 -7.83 -0.18 8.42
N VAL A 53 -7.69 -1.34 7.83
CA VAL A 53 -8.77 -2.01 7.12
C VAL A 53 -9.50 -2.91 8.12
N GLU A 54 -10.79 -2.75 8.20
CA GLU A 54 -11.65 -3.56 9.06
C GLU A 54 -12.54 -4.46 8.19
N LEU A 55 -12.68 -5.71 8.62
CA LEU A 55 -13.65 -6.67 8.09
C LEU A 55 -14.67 -6.95 9.18
N ASN A 56 -15.94 -6.57 8.98
CA ASN A 56 -16.99 -6.68 10.00
C ASN A 56 -16.55 -6.07 11.34
N GLU A 57 -16.08 -4.82 11.32
CA GLU A 57 -15.63 -4.06 12.50
C GLU A 57 -14.38 -4.63 13.20
N THR A 58 -13.75 -5.66 12.62
CA THR A 58 -12.53 -6.27 13.16
C THR A 58 -11.32 -5.87 12.31
N PRO A 59 -10.25 -5.34 12.92
CA PRO A 59 -9.01 -5.03 12.21
C PRO A 59 -8.47 -6.24 11.46
N ALA A 60 -8.26 -6.12 10.16
CA ALA A 60 -7.87 -7.21 9.26
C ALA A 60 -6.64 -6.89 8.42
N GLY A 61 -6.26 -5.61 8.29
CA GLY A 61 -5.12 -5.22 7.49
C GLY A 61 -4.81 -3.73 7.56
N PHE A 62 -3.84 -3.34 6.79
CA PHE A 62 -3.28 -2.00 6.75
C PHE A 62 -3.18 -1.50 5.31
N MET A 63 -3.42 -0.20 5.15
CA MET A 63 -3.13 0.54 3.92
C MET A 63 -2.53 1.90 4.26
N GLN A 64 -1.74 2.45 3.36
CA GLN A 64 -1.35 3.86 3.43
C GLN A 64 -1.30 4.46 2.03
N GLN A 65 -1.41 5.79 1.96
CA GLN A 65 -1.23 6.54 0.73
C GLN A 65 -0.30 7.73 0.96
N TYR A 66 0.40 8.14 -0.09
CA TYR A 66 1.27 9.31 -0.11
C TYR A 66 1.40 9.86 -1.52
N LYS A 67 1.57 11.17 -1.62
CA LYS A 67 1.84 11.81 -2.91
C LYS A 67 3.30 11.59 -3.30
N ILE A 68 3.55 11.18 -4.53
CA ILE A 68 4.90 10.97 -5.05
C ILE A 68 5.56 12.33 -5.30
N SER A 69 6.80 12.51 -4.86
CA SER A 69 7.54 13.74 -5.10
C SER A 69 7.81 13.96 -6.59
N LYS A 70 8.03 15.21 -7.01
CA LYS A 70 8.30 15.55 -8.41
C LYS A 70 9.53 14.82 -8.94
N GLU A 71 10.60 14.76 -8.15
CA GLU A 71 11.85 14.08 -8.50
C GLU A 71 11.59 12.59 -8.75
N LYS A 72 10.78 11.96 -7.91
CA LYS A 72 10.46 10.54 -8.05
C LYS A 72 9.50 10.29 -9.23
N GLN A 73 8.60 11.23 -9.53
CA GLN A 73 7.75 11.17 -10.73
C GLN A 73 8.60 11.23 -12.01
N GLU A 74 9.58 12.12 -12.07
CA GLU A 74 10.52 12.22 -13.20
C GLU A 74 11.35 10.94 -13.36
N GLU A 75 11.88 10.38 -12.26
CA GLU A 75 12.59 9.10 -12.26
C GLU A 75 11.68 7.97 -12.80
N PHE A 76 10.41 7.97 -12.41
CA PHE A 76 9.43 6.98 -12.87
C PHE A 76 8.94 7.24 -14.30
N GLY A 77 9.19 8.43 -14.86
CA GLY A 77 8.82 8.81 -16.22
C GLY A 77 7.38 9.31 -16.34
N TYR A 78 6.78 9.80 -15.26
CA TYR A 78 5.47 10.43 -15.31
C TYR A 78 5.60 11.91 -15.70
N PRO A 79 4.73 12.41 -16.62
CA PRO A 79 4.80 13.79 -17.09
C PRO A 79 4.38 14.76 -15.98
N SER A 80 4.94 15.96 -16.02
CA SER A 80 4.49 17.09 -15.21
C SER A 80 3.60 18.02 -16.06
N PRO A 81 2.48 18.55 -15.57
CA PRO A 81 1.91 18.29 -14.24
C PRO A 81 1.03 17.04 -14.23
N CYS A 82 1.31 16.13 -13.32
CA CYS A 82 0.47 14.96 -13.07
C CYS A 82 0.48 14.66 -11.57
N SER A 83 -0.67 14.35 -10.99
CA SER A 83 -0.76 13.98 -9.59
C SER A 83 -0.67 12.47 -9.42
N VAL A 84 0.50 11.99 -9.00
CA VAL A 84 0.79 10.57 -8.79
C VAL A 84 0.81 10.26 -7.30
N TYR A 85 0.07 9.23 -6.89
CA TYR A 85 0.02 8.73 -5.52
C TYR A 85 0.55 7.31 -5.42
N GLY A 86 1.31 7.02 -4.39
CA GLY A 86 1.72 5.68 -4.01
C GLY A 86 0.78 5.10 -2.96
N ILE A 87 0.57 3.80 -3.00
CA ILE A 87 -0.11 3.05 -1.94
C ILE A 87 0.69 1.84 -1.53
N ASP A 88 0.71 1.57 -0.22
CA ASP A 88 1.24 0.34 0.35
C ASP A 88 0.15 -0.35 1.15
N GLN A 89 0.23 -1.69 1.25
CA GLN A 89 -0.77 -2.47 1.95
C GLN A 89 -0.27 -3.84 2.36
N PHE A 90 -0.93 -4.39 3.39
CA PHE A 90 -0.89 -5.81 3.69
C PHE A 90 -2.18 -6.26 4.38
N ILE A 91 -2.51 -7.53 4.27
CA ILE A 91 -3.46 -8.21 5.13
C ILE A 91 -2.70 -8.62 6.38
N GLY A 92 -3.22 -8.28 7.56
CA GLY A 92 -2.54 -8.50 8.84
C GLY A 92 -2.76 -9.89 9.43
N GLU A 93 -3.87 -10.54 9.04
CA GLU A 93 -4.27 -11.85 9.57
C GLU A 93 -4.02 -12.92 8.48
N PRO A 94 -3.05 -13.84 8.68
CA PRO A 94 -2.69 -14.85 7.68
C PRO A 94 -3.83 -15.76 7.24
N GLU A 95 -4.78 -16.04 8.13
CA GLU A 95 -5.98 -16.84 7.83
C GLU A 95 -6.88 -16.20 6.77
N LEU A 96 -6.75 -14.88 6.54
CA LEU A 96 -7.49 -14.17 5.50
C LEU A 96 -6.77 -14.12 4.14
N PHE A 97 -5.58 -14.70 4.04
CA PHE A 97 -4.82 -14.74 2.79
C PHE A 97 -5.54 -15.60 1.73
N ASN A 98 -5.36 -15.22 0.47
CA ASN A 98 -5.90 -15.93 -0.70
C ASN A 98 -7.43 -16.04 -0.77
N GLN A 99 -8.17 -15.26 0.03
CA GLN A 99 -9.64 -15.21 0.03
C GLN A 99 -10.21 -14.02 -0.77
N GLY A 100 -9.39 -13.36 -1.57
CA GLY A 100 -9.83 -12.21 -2.37
C GLY A 100 -9.85 -10.87 -1.62
N LEU A 101 -9.63 -10.85 -0.30
CA LEU A 101 -9.66 -9.63 0.51
C LEU A 101 -8.72 -8.55 -0.02
N GLY A 102 -7.50 -8.90 -0.43
CA GLY A 102 -6.55 -7.94 -1.00
C GLY A 102 -7.11 -7.21 -2.23
N THR A 103 -7.80 -7.92 -3.12
CA THR A 103 -8.44 -7.31 -4.30
C THR A 103 -9.54 -6.34 -3.87
N ILE A 104 -10.39 -6.73 -2.91
CA ILE A 104 -11.45 -5.86 -2.38
C ILE A 104 -10.85 -4.60 -1.74
N MET A 105 -9.82 -4.76 -0.90
CA MET A 105 -9.13 -3.64 -0.24
C MET A 105 -8.60 -2.64 -1.26
N VAL A 106 -7.83 -3.12 -2.24
CA VAL A 106 -7.20 -2.27 -3.27
C VAL A 106 -8.24 -1.58 -4.13
N THR A 107 -9.24 -2.31 -4.63
CA THR A 107 -10.28 -1.73 -5.49
C THR A 107 -11.06 -0.62 -4.77
N ASN A 108 -11.48 -0.86 -3.52
CA ASN A 108 -12.17 0.15 -2.72
C ASN A 108 -11.29 1.36 -2.44
N PHE A 109 -10.00 1.13 -2.15
CA PHE A 109 -9.08 2.21 -1.82
C PHE A 109 -8.73 3.08 -3.04
N ILE A 110 -8.58 2.48 -4.22
CA ILE A 110 -8.46 3.22 -5.49
C ILE A 110 -9.65 4.16 -5.67
N GLY A 111 -10.87 3.63 -5.54
CA GLY A 111 -12.09 4.43 -5.64
C GLY A 111 -12.18 5.54 -4.59
N TYR A 112 -11.72 5.27 -3.36
CA TYR A 112 -11.62 6.28 -2.31
C TYR A 112 -10.64 7.39 -2.68
N LEU A 113 -9.43 7.06 -3.11
CA LEU A 113 -8.39 8.04 -3.45
C LEU A 113 -8.81 8.97 -4.59
N PHE A 114 -9.36 8.44 -5.68
CA PHE A 114 -9.84 9.27 -6.78
C PHE A 114 -11.02 10.19 -6.42
N ARG A 115 -11.77 9.88 -5.37
CA ARG A 115 -12.85 10.76 -4.88
C ARG A 115 -12.38 11.80 -3.88
N THR A 116 -11.30 11.55 -3.14
CA THR A 116 -10.90 12.36 -1.98
C THR A 116 -9.58 13.10 -2.16
N THR A 117 -8.87 12.84 -3.24
CA THR A 117 -7.59 13.49 -3.57
C THR A 117 -7.57 13.99 -5.00
N ASP A 118 -6.49 14.67 -5.38
CA ASP A 118 -6.22 15.08 -6.76
C ASP A 118 -5.49 13.99 -7.58
N ALA A 119 -5.53 12.73 -7.16
CA ALA A 119 -4.84 11.65 -7.84
C ALA A 119 -5.32 11.48 -9.29
N GLU A 120 -4.40 11.43 -10.23
CA GLU A 120 -4.61 11.06 -11.62
C GLU A 120 -4.07 9.66 -11.90
N ILE A 121 -2.98 9.29 -11.22
CA ILE A 121 -2.34 7.98 -11.30
C ILE A 121 -2.09 7.47 -9.88
N ILE A 122 -2.36 6.19 -9.65
CA ILE A 122 -1.99 5.47 -8.44
C ILE A 122 -0.93 4.43 -8.83
N ILE A 123 0.14 4.35 -8.05
CA ILE A 123 1.22 3.40 -8.28
C ILE A 123 1.41 2.45 -7.11
N VAL A 124 1.93 1.28 -7.41
CA VAL A 124 2.46 0.28 -6.48
C VAL A 124 3.79 -0.25 -7.03
N ASP A 125 4.66 -0.71 -6.14
CA ASP A 125 5.96 -1.25 -6.54
C ASP A 125 6.31 -2.59 -5.84
N PRO A 126 5.47 -3.63 -6.03
CA PRO A 126 5.74 -4.93 -5.44
C PRO A 126 7.06 -5.53 -5.91
N GLU A 127 7.73 -6.28 -5.02
CA GLU A 127 8.88 -7.10 -5.41
C GLU A 127 8.51 -8.04 -6.55
N VAL A 128 9.46 -8.29 -7.47
CA VAL A 128 9.24 -9.19 -8.62
C VAL A 128 8.93 -10.62 -8.19
N THR A 129 9.37 -11.01 -7.01
CA THR A 129 9.13 -12.31 -6.36
C THR A 129 7.74 -12.42 -5.74
N ASN A 130 7.10 -11.29 -5.41
CA ASN A 130 5.77 -11.26 -4.80
C ASN A 130 4.66 -11.45 -5.86
N VAL A 131 4.63 -12.64 -6.45
CA VAL A 131 3.65 -12.99 -7.50
C VAL A 131 2.21 -12.83 -7.02
N ARG A 132 1.95 -13.06 -5.72
CA ARG A 132 0.63 -12.91 -5.10
C ARG A 132 0.14 -11.45 -5.18
N ALA A 133 0.97 -10.50 -4.76
CA ALA A 133 0.64 -9.07 -4.83
C ALA A 133 0.50 -8.61 -6.28
N ILE A 134 1.42 -8.99 -7.17
CA ILE A 134 1.38 -8.64 -8.60
C ILE A 134 0.04 -9.08 -9.21
N ARG A 135 -0.37 -10.33 -9.00
CA ARG A 135 -1.66 -10.84 -9.51
C ARG A 135 -2.87 -10.12 -8.89
N CYS A 136 -2.78 -9.74 -7.62
CA CYS A 136 -3.81 -8.94 -6.96
C CYS A 136 -3.95 -7.58 -7.65
N TYR A 137 -2.85 -6.87 -7.87
CA TYR A 137 -2.86 -5.57 -8.54
C TYR A 137 -3.34 -5.67 -10.00
N GLU A 138 -2.90 -6.69 -10.75
CA GLU A 138 -3.39 -6.93 -12.12
C GLU A 138 -4.91 -7.13 -12.16
N LYS A 139 -5.49 -7.89 -11.20
CA LYS A 139 -6.95 -8.04 -11.06
C LYS A 139 -7.66 -6.73 -10.73
N CYS A 140 -7.00 -5.81 -10.01
CA CYS A 140 -7.51 -4.47 -9.74
C CYS A 140 -7.31 -3.49 -10.89
N GLY A 141 -6.74 -3.92 -12.04
CA GLY A 141 -6.55 -3.09 -13.23
C GLY A 141 -5.21 -2.35 -13.31
N PHE A 142 -4.29 -2.59 -12.39
CA PHE A 142 -2.92 -2.09 -12.53
C PHE A 142 -2.19 -2.77 -13.68
N ARG A 143 -1.30 -2.03 -14.32
CA ARG A 143 -0.44 -2.53 -15.40
C ARG A 143 1.02 -2.34 -15.04
N LYS A 144 1.84 -3.32 -15.38
CA LYS A 144 3.31 -3.21 -15.27
C LYS A 144 3.81 -2.13 -16.22
N VAL A 145 4.60 -1.19 -15.68
CA VAL A 145 5.24 -0.10 -16.43
C VAL A 145 6.68 -0.44 -16.73
N LYS A 146 7.48 -0.62 -15.69
CA LYS A 146 8.90 -0.96 -15.77
C LYS A 146 9.40 -1.57 -14.47
N LYS A 147 10.59 -2.16 -14.50
CA LYS A 147 11.29 -2.56 -13.28
C LYS A 147 12.03 -1.37 -12.68
N VAL A 148 11.97 -1.23 -11.36
CA VAL A 148 12.62 -0.19 -10.55
C VAL A 148 13.46 -0.83 -9.45
N ASN A 149 14.13 -0.01 -8.62
CA ASN A 149 14.94 -0.47 -7.50
C ASN A 149 15.92 -1.58 -7.94
N GLU A 150 16.85 -1.24 -8.89
CA GLU A 150 17.82 -2.19 -9.44
C GLU A 150 17.17 -3.46 -10.04
N LYS A 151 15.94 -3.34 -10.54
CA LYS A 151 15.11 -4.41 -11.14
C LYS A 151 14.53 -5.41 -10.12
N THR A 152 14.55 -5.11 -8.83
CA THR A 152 13.95 -5.95 -7.79
C THR A 152 12.44 -5.77 -7.66
N ASN A 153 11.89 -4.63 -8.14
CA ASN A 153 10.47 -4.32 -8.05
C ASN A 153 9.85 -4.05 -9.42
N TRP A 154 8.55 -4.35 -9.55
CA TRP A 154 7.73 -3.89 -10.65
C TRP A 154 7.04 -2.58 -10.27
N LEU A 155 7.35 -1.47 -10.96
CA LEU A 155 6.46 -0.31 -10.96
C LEU A 155 5.20 -0.69 -11.75
N MET A 156 4.05 -0.59 -11.08
CA MET A 156 2.74 -0.84 -11.70
C MET A 156 1.86 0.39 -11.46
N ASP A 157 1.04 0.77 -12.44
CA ASP A 157 0.16 1.93 -12.37
C ASP A 157 -1.30 1.62 -12.64
N PHE A 158 -2.16 2.45 -12.06
CA PHE A 158 -3.57 2.57 -12.35
C PHE A 158 -3.90 4.03 -12.66
N ASN A 159 -4.42 4.29 -13.85
CA ASN A 159 -4.83 5.63 -14.29
C ASN A 159 -6.34 5.84 -14.10
N SER A 160 -6.76 7.06 -13.70
CA SER A 160 -8.18 7.42 -13.47
C SER A 160 -9.09 7.12 -14.67
N GLY A 161 -8.59 7.23 -15.90
CA GLY A 161 -9.34 6.86 -17.11
C GLY A 161 -9.78 5.39 -17.16
N ARG A 162 -9.18 4.51 -16.35
CA ARG A 162 -9.53 3.09 -16.27
C ARG A 162 -10.65 2.80 -15.24
N MET A 163 -11.05 3.79 -14.43
CA MET A 163 -12.13 3.64 -13.42
C MET A 163 -13.47 3.19 -14.03
N LYS A 164 -13.73 3.52 -15.30
CA LYS A 164 -14.99 3.15 -15.99
C LYS A 164 -15.17 1.65 -16.19
N ASN A 165 -14.15 0.85 -15.92
CA ASN A 165 -14.11 -0.60 -16.17
C ASN A 165 -13.94 -1.41 -14.85
N LEU A 166 -14.04 -0.77 -13.69
CA LEU A 166 -14.15 -1.38 -12.35
C LEU A 166 -15.62 -1.35 -11.89
#